data_8787b05c439f7bc05cd28145c259efaf
#
_entry.id   8787b05c439f7bc05cd28145c259efaf
#
_cell.length_a   1.000
_cell.length_b   1.000
_cell.length_c   1.000
_cell.angle_alpha   90.00
_cell.angle_beta   90.00
_cell.angle_gamma   90.00
#
_symmetry.space_group_name_H-M   'P 1'
#
loop_
_entity.id
_entity.type
_entity.pdbx_description
1 polymer ?
#
loop_
_entity_poly.entity_id
_entity_poly.type
_entity_poly.pdbx_seq_one_letter_code
_entity_poly.pdbx_strand_id
1 'polypeptide(L)'
;MSTILQIANADRNLSLLSKGLKAADLEETLNKQGPYTILAPVNLAFSGLTPSYDELLKSGNTNKLSELLSGFILIEKKLHKNFINGQKLKTLNGKEMTVTVKDGEVRINGAKILSKDRQGSNGVVHSMDALGVSS
;
A
#
# COMPACT_ATOMS: atom_id res chain seq x y z
N MET A 1 -15.75 11.57 8.39
CA MET A 1 -14.46 10.87 8.44
C MET A 1 -13.94 10.69 7.02
N SER A 2 -12.64 10.92 6.83
CA SER A 2 -12.03 10.76 5.50
C SER A 2 -11.97 9.30 5.08
N THR A 3 -12.06 9.06 3.76
CA THR A 3 -11.79 7.72 3.22
C THR A 3 -10.28 7.46 3.24
N ILE A 4 -9.88 6.19 3.08
CA ILE A 4 -8.46 5.84 3.00
C ILE A 4 -7.77 6.54 1.82
N LEU A 5 -8.49 6.73 0.71
CA LEU A 5 -7.95 7.44 -0.45
C LEU A 5 -7.69 8.91 -0.11
N GLN A 6 -8.60 9.56 0.61
CA GLN A 6 -8.40 10.94 1.04
C GLN A 6 -7.22 11.07 2.00
N ILE A 7 -7.04 10.11 2.90
CA ILE A 7 -5.89 10.08 3.81
C ILE A 7 -4.59 10.02 3.01
N ALA A 8 -4.51 9.11 2.03
CA ALA A 8 -3.32 8.98 1.19
C ALA A 8 -3.06 10.24 0.36
N ASN A 9 -4.12 10.82 -0.21
CA ASN A 9 -3.99 12.02 -1.04
C ASN A 9 -3.54 13.25 -0.24
N ALA A 10 -3.81 13.30 1.05
CA ALA A 10 -3.46 14.43 1.90
C ALA A 10 -2.04 14.34 2.46
N ASP A 11 -1.37 13.21 2.34
CA ASP A 11 -0.04 12.99 2.91
C ASP A 11 1.04 13.25 1.85
N ARG A 12 1.91 14.23 2.10
CA ARG A 12 3.01 14.58 1.19
C ARG A 12 3.96 13.42 0.96
N ASN A 13 4.18 12.58 1.97
CA ASN A 13 5.09 11.44 1.88
C ASN A 13 4.51 10.31 1.05
N LEU A 14 3.21 10.35 0.75
CA LEU A 14 2.51 9.35 -0.05
C LEU A 14 2.07 9.91 -1.41
N SER A 15 2.62 11.04 -1.84
CA SER A 15 2.19 11.69 -3.08
C SER A 15 2.45 10.83 -4.33
N LEU A 16 3.52 10.05 -4.35
CA LEU A 16 3.79 9.14 -5.46
C LEU A 16 2.79 7.99 -5.49
N LEU A 17 2.44 7.45 -4.34
CA LEU A 17 1.41 6.41 -4.26
C LEU A 17 0.07 6.97 -4.75
N SER A 18 -0.32 8.14 -4.28
CA SER A 18 -1.57 8.78 -4.70
C SER A 18 -1.62 9.00 -6.21
N LYS A 19 -0.53 9.49 -6.78
CA LYS A 19 -0.40 9.71 -8.22
C LYS A 19 -0.53 8.39 -8.97
N GLY A 20 0.09 7.33 -8.44
CA GLY A 20 0.02 6.01 -9.03
C GLY A 20 -1.38 5.40 -8.97
N LEU A 21 -2.07 5.56 -7.85
CA LEU A 21 -3.44 5.04 -7.70
C LEU A 21 -4.38 5.67 -8.72
N LYS A 22 -4.20 6.96 -9.00
CA LYS A 22 -4.98 7.64 -10.02
C LYS A 22 -4.62 7.13 -11.41
N ALA A 23 -3.33 7.04 -11.72
CA ALA A 23 -2.86 6.58 -13.03
C ALA A 23 -3.21 5.11 -13.31
N ALA A 24 -3.28 4.29 -12.26
CA ALA A 24 -3.63 2.87 -12.36
C ALA A 24 -5.14 2.64 -12.36
N ASP A 25 -5.93 3.70 -12.25
CA ASP A 25 -7.40 3.63 -12.22
C ASP A 25 -7.92 2.81 -11.02
N LEU A 26 -7.26 2.94 -9.87
CA LEU A 26 -7.64 2.24 -8.63
C LEU A 26 -8.49 3.10 -7.68
N GLU A 27 -8.67 4.38 -7.99
CA GLU A 27 -9.40 5.29 -7.10
C GLU A 27 -10.85 4.86 -6.87
N GLU A 28 -11.52 4.42 -7.92
CA GLU A 28 -12.90 3.97 -7.81
C GLU A 28 -13.02 2.76 -6.87
N THR A 29 -12.10 1.80 -7.00
CA THR A 29 -12.07 0.62 -6.12
C THR A 29 -11.89 1.03 -4.67
N LEU A 30 -10.96 1.96 -4.42
CA LEU A 30 -10.64 2.39 -3.05
C LEU A 30 -11.67 3.34 -2.44
N ASN A 31 -12.62 3.82 -3.22
CA ASN A 31 -13.74 4.61 -2.72
C ASN A 31 -14.94 3.76 -2.32
N LYS A 32 -14.88 2.46 -2.56
CA LYS A 32 -15.92 1.53 -2.13
C LYS A 32 -15.87 1.32 -0.62
N GLN A 33 -16.89 0.70 -0.07
CA GLN A 33 -17.00 0.51 1.37
C GLN A 33 -15.87 -0.34 1.98
N GLY A 34 -15.27 -1.22 1.22
CA GLY A 34 -14.23 -2.09 1.71
C GLY A 34 -14.73 -3.14 2.69
N PRO A 35 -14.06 -3.33 3.85
CA PRO A 35 -12.91 -2.57 4.33
C PRO A 35 -11.60 -2.90 3.60
N TYR A 36 -10.69 -1.93 3.59
CA TYR A 36 -9.37 -2.11 2.99
C TYR A 36 -8.27 -1.68 3.95
N THR A 37 -7.08 -2.22 3.75
CA THR A 37 -5.86 -1.70 4.38
C THR A 37 -4.90 -1.34 3.28
N ILE A 38 -4.41 -0.10 3.28
CA ILE A 38 -3.35 0.30 2.36
C ILE A 38 -2.03 0.25 3.12
N LEU A 39 -1.10 -0.58 2.63
CA LEU A 39 0.28 -0.60 3.11
C LEU A 39 1.05 0.34 2.20
N ALA A 40 1.05 1.63 2.55
CA ALA A 40 1.42 2.72 1.65
C ALA A 40 2.92 2.98 1.67
N PRO A 41 3.67 2.61 0.61
CA PRO A 41 5.10 2.96 0.54
C PRO A 41 5.27 4.46 0.45
N VAL A 42 6.23 5.01 1.22
CA VAL A 42 6.56 6.43 1.13
C VAL A 42 7.29 6.73 -0.18
N ASN A 43 7.38 7.99 -0.55
CA ASN A 43 7.93 8.40 -1.85
C ASN A 43 9.31 7.79 -2.13
N LEU A 44 10.21 7.81 -1.16
CA LEU A 44 11.55 7.26 -1.34
C LEU A 44 11.56 5.77 -1.66
N ALA A 45 10.52 5.04 -1.26
CA ALA A 45 10.44 3.61 -1.52
C ALA A 45 10.34 3.28 -3.00
N PHE A 46 9.88 4.21 -3.81
CA PHE A 46 9.73 4.01 -5.26
C PHE A 46 10.99 4.31 -6.07
N SER A 47 12.05 4.80 -5.42
CA SER A 47 13.25 5.29 -6.13
C SER A 47 14.07 4.20 -6.82
N GLY A 48 13.99 2.96 -6.36
CA GLY A 48 14.81 1.86 -6.88
C GLY A 48 14.14 0.95 -7.90
N LEU A 49 12.96 1.34 -8.40
CA LEU A 49 12.22 0.48 -9.33
C LEU A 49 12.85 0.43 -10.73
N THR A 50 12.77 -0.74 -11.35
CA THR A 50 13.14 -0.96 -12.76
C THR A 50 12.00 -1.74 -13.43
N PRO A 51 11.30 -1.20 -14.42
CA PRO A 51 11.41 0.17 -14.93
C PRO A 51 11.09 1.21 -13.85
N SER A 52 11.53 2.46 -14.07
CA SER A 52 11.33 3.52 -13.09
C SER A 52 9.84 3.79 -12.86
N TYR A 53 9.54 4.38 -11.70
CA TYR A 53 8.15 4.70 -11.39
C TYR A 53 7.55 5.70 -12.39
N ASP A 54 8.35 6.65 -12.86
CA ASP A 54 7.91 7.60 -13.88
C ASP A 54 7.49 6.88 -15.16
N GLU A 55 8.21 5.83 -15.55
CA GLU A 55 7.82 5.02 -16.71
C GLU A 55 6.50 4.29 -16.46
N LEU A 56 6.31 3.75 -15.24
CA LEU A 56 5.08 3.05 -14.89
C LEU A 56 3.87 3.97 -14.88
N LEU A 57 4.07 5.27 -14.64
CA LEU A 57 2.98 6.24 -14.63
C LEU A 57 2.49 6.62 -16.02
N LYS A 58 3.22 6.23 -17.07
CA LYS A 58 2.81 6.53 -18.45
C LYS A 58 1.62 5.67 -18.87
N SER A 59 0.77 6.21 -19.73
CA SER A 59 -0.51 5.60 -20.10
C SER A 59 -0.40 4.17 -20.65
N GLY A 60 0.68 3.84 -21.33
CA GLY A 60 0.87 2.48 -21.86
C GLY A 60 1.17 1.42 -20.81
N ASN A 61 1.41 1.82 -19.56
CA ASN A 61 1.82 0.92 -18.48
C ASN A 61 0.77 0.77 -17.38
N THR A 62 -0.47 1.17 -17.64
CA THR A 62 -1.56 1.13 -16.65
C THR A 62 -1.70 -0.23 -15.99
N ASN A 63 -1.66 -1.32 -16.78
CA ASN A 63 -1.82 -2.67 -16.23
C ASN A 63 -0.65 -3.07 -15.32
N LYS A 64 0.58 -2.70 -15.68
CA LYS A 64 1.75 -2.98 -14.84
C LYS A 64 1.69 -2.21 -13.54
N LEU A 65 1.30 -0.95 -13.60
CA LEU A 65 1.18 -0.10 -12.43
C LEU A 65 0.07 -0.61 -11.50
N SER A 66 -1.08 -0.99 -12.06
CA SER A 66 -2.19 -1.54 -11.30
C SER A 66 -1.77 -2.84 -10.58
N GLU A 67 -1.05 -3.72 -11.26
CA GLU A 67 -0.53 -4.95 -10.67
C GLU A 67 0.38 -4.65 -9.48
N LEU A 68 1.31 -3.71 -9.65
CA LEU A 68 2.22 -3.33 -8.57
C LEU A 68 1.45 -2.76 -7.37
N LEU A 69 0.61 -1.77 -7.60
CA LEU A 69 -0.06 -1.05 -6.52
C LEU A 69 -1.12 -1.89 -5.82
N SER A 70 -1.78 -2.78 -6.55
CA SER A 70 -2.75 -3.71 -5.95
C SER A 70 -2.09 -4.63 -4.93
N GLY A 71 -0.79 -4.85 -5.05
CA GLY A 71 -0.02 -5.64 -4.09
C GLY A 71 0.18 -4.97 -2.73
N PHE A 72 -0.19 -3.69 -2.59
CA PHE A 72 -0.11 -2.95 -1.33
C PHE A 72 -1.48 -2.76 -0.68
N ILE A 73 -2.53 -3.36 -1.23
CA ILE A 73 -3.89 -3.20 -0.76
C ILE A 73 -4.43 -4.53 -0.25
N LEU A 74 -4.81 -4.56 1.02
CA LEU A 74 -5.43 -5.75 1.62
C LEU A 74 -6.95 -5.59 1.58
N ILE A 75 -7.67 -6.72 1.42
CA ILE A 75 -9.14 -6.73 1.35
C ILE A 75 -9.71 -6.98 2.76
N GLU A 76 -9.10 -6.39 3.76
CA GLU A 76 -9.57 -6.47 5.14
C GLU A 76 -8.99 -5.32 5.94
N LYS A 77 -9.60 -5.02 7.08
CA LYS A 77 -9.09 -3.99 7.98
C LYS A 77 -8.09 -4.63 8.94
N LYS A 78 -6.82 -4.19 8.88
CA LYS A 78 -5.76 -4.65 9.74
C LYS A 78 -5.13 -3.48 10.47
N LEU A 79 -5.35 -3.39 11.77
CA LEU A 79 -4.63 -2.46 12.63
C LEU A 79 -3.25 -3.02 12.96
N HIS A 80 -2.33 -2.18 13.41
CA HIS A 80 -0.97 -2.60 13.75
C HIS A 80 -0.96 -3.79 14.71
N LYS A 81 -1.82 -3.77 15.70
CA LYS A 81 -1.93 -4.84 16.70
C LYS A 81 -2.46 -6.16 16.14
N ASN A 82 -3.04 -6.14 14.95
CA ASN A 82 -3.61 -7.34 14.34
C ASN A 82 -2.61 -8.12 13.50
N PHE A 83 -1.41 -7.59 13.27
CA PHE A 83 -0.38 -8.30 12.51
C PHE A 83 0.28 -9.35 13.38
N ILE A 84 0.39 -10.57 12.88
CA ILE A 84 0.92 -11.72 13.60
C ILE A 84 2.17 -12.22 12.86
N ASN A 85 3.25 -12.49 13.61
CA ASN A 85 4.49 -12.99 13.01
C ASN A 85 4.22 -14.26 12.19
N GLY A 86 4.73 -14.29 10.98
CA GLY A 86 4.55 -15.42 10.05
C GLY A 86 3.24 -15.42 9.28
N GLN A 87 2.37 -14.45 9.54
CA GLN A 87 1.08 -14.36 8.86
C GLN A 87 1.24 -14.06 7.38
N LYS A 88 0.39 -14.66 6.56
CA LYS A 88 0.29 -14.35 5.13
C LYS A 88 -0.90 -13.45 4.89
N LEU A 89 -0.69 -12.34 4.23
CA LEU A 89 -1.74 -11.36 3.92
C LEU A 89 -2.06 -11.43 2.43
N LYS A 90 -3.32 -11.64 2.12
CA LYS A 90 -3.74 -11.69 0.72
C LYS A 90 -4.06 -10.29 0.22
N THR A 91 -3.43 -9.92 -0.89
CA THR A 91 -3.59 -8.59 -1.48
C THR A 91 -4.63 -8.60 -2.58
N LEU A 92 -4.98 -7.38 -3.03
CA LEU A 92 -5.99 -7.18 -4.07
C LEU A 92 -5.61 -7.85 -5.39
N ASN A 93 -4.30 -8.00 -5.69
CA ASN A 93 -3.84 -8.68 -6.91
C ASN A 93 -3.72 -10.20 -6.76
N GLY A 94 -4.13 -10.75 -5.61
CA GLY A 94 -4.09 -12.19 -5.35
C GLY A 94 -2.76 -12.72 -4.83
N LYS A 95 -1.72 -11.89 -4.78
CA LYS A 95 -0.43 -12.28 -4.21
C LYS A 95 -0.48 -12.18 -2.69
N GLU A 96 0.51 -12.79 -2.04
CA GLU A 96 0.58 -12.76 -0.57
C GLU A 96 1.78 -11.95 -0.11
N MET A 97 1.62 -11.28 1.04
CA MET A 97 2.70 -10.61 1.75
C MET A 97 2.92 -11.32 3.08
N THR A 98 4.17 -11.44 3.50
CA THR A 98 4.53 -12.09 4.76
C THR A 98 4.78 -11.06 5.84
N VAL A 99 4.16 -11.28 7.01
CA VAL A 99 4.35 -10.42 8.18
C VAL A 99 5.47 -10.98 9.04
N THR A 100 6.38 -10.11 9.47
CA THR A 100 7.37 -10.42 10.49
C THR A 100 7.17 -9.47 11.66
N VAL A 101 7.05 -10.02 12.87
CA VAL A 101 6.96 -9.21 14.10
C VAL A 101 8.11 -9.62 15.00
N LYS A 102 8.97 -8.66 15.34
CA LYS A 102 10.10 -8.90 16.23
C LYS A 102 10.28 -7.70 17.15
N ASP A 103 10.28 -7.94 18.45
CA ASP A 103 10.46 -6.89 19.46
C ASP A 103 9.47 -5.72 19.28
N GLY A 104 8.22 -6.05 18.90
CA GLY A 104 7.17 -5.05 18.69
C GLY A 104 7.23 -4.36 17.35
N GLU A 105 8.25 -4.62 16.52
CA GLU A 105 8.37 -4.03 15.20
C GLU A 105 7.71 -4.93 14.16
N VAL A 106 6.80 -4.36 13.37
CA VAL A 106 6.12 -5.06 12.29
C VAL A 106 6.78 -4.73 10.96
N ARG A 107 7.13 -5.77 10.19
CA ARG A 107 7.63 -5.63 8.83
C ARG A 107 6.76 -6.44 7.89
N ILE A 108 6.47 -5.86 6.73
CA ILE A 108 5.67 -6.51 5.69
C ILE A 108 6.59 -6.77 4.50
N ASN A 109 6.89 -8.05 4.22
CA ASN A 109 7.90 -8.44 3.22
C ASN A 109 9.24 -7.72 3.43
N GLY A 110 9.60 -7.48 4.69
CA GLY A 110 10.83 -6.78 5.04
C GLY A 110 10.72 -5.26 5.12
N ALA A 111 9.61 -4.68 4.66
CA ALA A 111 9.39 -3.24 4.74
C ALA A 111 8.87 -2.87 6.13
N LYS A 112 9.51 -1.87 6.75
CA LYS A 112 9.14 -1.44 8.09
C LYS A 112 7.95 -0.49 8.05
N ILE A 113 7.00 -0.67 8.96
CA ILE A 113 5.88 0.25 9.11
C ILE A 113 6.36 1.51 9.82
N LEU A 114 6.15 2.67 9.19
CA LEU A 114 6.58 3.97 9.72
C LEU A 114 5.48 4.67 10.50
N SER A 115 4.32 4.94 9.86
CA SER A 115 3.15 5.44 10.57
C SER A 115 2.04 4.42 10.47
N LYS A 116 1.22 4.34 11.52
CA LYS A 116 0.27 3.24 11.63
C LYS A 116 -1.12 3.73 12.03
N ASP A 117 -2.11 2.87 11.78
CA ASP A 117 -3.48 3.02 12.31
C ASP A 117 -4.15 4.34 11.94
N ARG A 118 -3.90 4.82 10.72
CA ARG A 118 -4.59 6.01 10.22
C ARG A 118 -5.93 5.55 9.64
N GLN A 119 -6.95 5.59 10.48
CA GLN A 119 -8.25 5.04 10.15
C GLN A 119 -9.09 5.99 9.30
N GLY A 120 -9.69 5.44 8.26
CA GLY A 120 -10.66 6.12 7.42
C GLY A 120 -12.02 5.45 7.52
N SER A 121 -13.01 6.01 6.84
CA SER A 121 -14.36 5.47 6.86
C SER A 121 -14.48 4.07 6.23
N ASN A 122 -13.56 3.71 5.35
CA ASN A 122 -13.60 2.43 4.65
C ASN A 122 -12.33 1.59 4.82
N GLY A 123 -11.52 1.88 5.83
CA GLY A 123 -10.33 1.08 6.09
C GLY A 123 -9.28 1.80 6.90
N VAL A 124 -8.03 1.40 6.71
CA VAL A 124 -6.89 1.94 7.46
C VAL A 124 -5.68 2.08 6.55
N VAL A 125 -4.82 3.06 6.84
CA VAL A 125 -3.59 3.32 6.10
C VAL A 125 -2.40 3.18 7.04
N HIS A 126 -1.42 2.37 6.64
CA HIS A 126 -0.10 2.29 7.29
C HIS A 126 0.93 2.67 6.26
N SER A 127 1.93 3.47 6.62
CA SER A 127 3.02 3.78 5.69
C SER A 127 4.18 2.83 5.89
N MET A 128 4.94 2.57 4.82
CA MET A 128 6.10 1.67 4.83
C MET A 128 7.33 2.38 4.25
N ASP A 129 8.52 1.97 4.71
CA ASP A 129 9.77 2.55 4.26
C ASP A 129 10.31 1.94 2.97
N ALA A 130 9.70 0.89 2.46
CA ALA A 130 10.14 0.19 1.26
C ALA A 130 8.94 -0.44 0.56
N LEU A 131 9.13 -0.92 -0.67
CA LEU A 131 8.04 -1.56 -1.41
C LEU A 131 7.70 -2.94 -0.86
N GLY A 132 8.66 -3.63 -0.27
CA GLY A 132 8.40 -4.96 0.27
C GLY A 132 8.02 -5.98 -0.78
N VAL A 133 8.42 -5.77 -2.04
CA VAL A 133 8.14 -6.73 -3.11
C VAL A 133 9.44 -7.34 -3.59
N SER A 134 9.41 -8.64 -3.86
CA SER A 134 10.54 -9.31 -4.48
C SER A 134 10.57 -8.94 -5.96
N SER A 135 11.70 -8.47 -6.38
CA SER A 135 11.92 -8.10 -7.78
C SER A 135 12.23 -9.33 -8.62
#